data_c9d46a42eeb93f98e8f91bbaee74ed7d
#
_entry.id   c9d46a42eeb93f98e8f91bbaee74ed7d
#
_cell.length_a   1.000
_cell.length_b   1.000
_cell.length_c   1.000
_cell.angle_alpha   90.00
_cell.angle_beta   90.00
_cell.angle_gamma   90.00
#
_symmetry.space_group_name_H-M   'P 1'
#
loop_
_entity.id
_entity.type
_entity.pdbx_description
1 polymer ?
#
loop_
_entity_poly.entity_id
_entity_poly.type
_entity_poly.pdbx_seq_one_letter_code
_entity_poly.pdbx_strand_id
1 'polypeptide(L)'
;MIEMRKLGRTGVEVTSLCLGTMTWGQQNTEAEGHAQLDLATGRGINIIDTAEMYSIPPRAETQGSTERIIGTWLKSRRGRDRLVIASKVSGRSSSPWIRPDGKGARLDEANIRYAVEQSLKRLQTDYIDLYQLHWPDRPVSLFGAGGNVFRDVPKDDDAVPIAETLGVLGRLVAEGKIRHVGLSNETAWGVSRFLHAAETGRGPRVAAIQNSYNLINRTFELGLAEFALREDVGLLAYSPLGQGYLTGKYQNGARPPGARSTLFNRGQRYERPGVPVAIDAYLALAREVGLDPVHMALAFVTSRKFVTSTIVGATSTAQLETILASVEVTIPPDLEDRIDAIHQVHQNPAPWGEPHGLVADEPSGHSPYRTANHRGNTMASRYAVRREDDGTWTVYDRATDMPAVINDIPQIGHSEEDARDVARELDELLGDDEQEE
;
A
#
# COMPACT_ATOMS: atom_id res chain seq x y z
N MET A 1 -22.78 -17.86 0.82
CA MET A 1 -22.62 -17.09 -0.46
C MET A 1 -21.88 -15.79 -0.15
N ILE A 2 -21.03 -15.32 -1.09
CA ILE A 2 -20.35 -14.02 -0.93
C ILE A 2 -21.41 -12.91 -1.07
N GLU A 3 -21.42 -11.99 -0.11
CA GLU A 3 -22.37 -10.87 -0.09
C GLU A 3 -22.13 -9.93 -1.28
N MET A 4 -23.20 -9.40 -1.88
CA MET A 4 -23.15 -8.38 -2.91
C MET A 4 -23.35 -6.99 -2.31
N ARG A 5 -22.54 -6.03 -2.74
CA ARG A 5 -22.55 -4.64 -2.25
C ARG A 5 -22.52 -3.65 -3.39
N LYS A 6 -23.13 -2.51 -3.21
CA LYS A 6 -23.15 -1.43 -4.23
C LYS A 6 -21.76 -0.80 -4.37
N LEU A 7 -21.33 -0.62 -5.62
CA LEU A 7 -20.14 0.15 -5.94
C LEU A 7 -20.53 1.64 -6.03
N GLY A 8 -20.55 2.32 -4.90
CA GLY A 8 -20.98 3.71 -4.83
C GLY A 8 -22.39 3.94 -5.40
N ARG A 9 -22.57 5.05 -6.10
CA ARG A 9 -23.84 5.43 -6.76
C ARG A 9 -23.91 4.99 -8.24
N THR A 10 -23.17 3.95 -8.62
CA THR A 10 -23.04 3.52 -10.04
C THR A 10 -24.17 2.62 -10.52
N GLY A 11 -24.91 2.01 -9.62
CA GLY A 11 -25.87 0.93 -9.93
C GLY A 11 -25.20 -0.45 -10.11
N VAL A 12 -23.88 -0.53 -10.09
CA VAL A 12 -23.12 -1.79 -10.18
C VAL A 12 -23.03 -2.43 -8.79
N GLU A 13 -23.22 -3.74 -8.73
CA GLU A 13 -23.01 -4.55 -7.53
C GLU A 13 -21.73 -5.38 -7.65
N VAL A 14 -20.94 -5.40 -6.59
CA VAL A 14 -19.69 -6.16 -6.48
C VAL A 14 -19.70 -7.06 -5.25
N THR A 15 -18.97 -8.15 -5.32
CA THR A 15 -18.81 -9.04 -4.15
C THR A 15 -18.02 -8.37 -3.04
N SER A 16 -18.36 -8.70 -1.78
CA SER A 16 -17.66 -8.22 -0.58
C SER A 16 -16.18 -8.66 -0.50
N LEU A 17 -15.77 -9.64 -1.31
CA LEU A 17 -14.38 -9.98 -1.59
C LEU A 17 -14.03 -9.66 -3.05
N CYS A 18 -12.86 -9.09 -3.29
CA CYS A 18 -12.29 -8.78 -4.60
C CYS A 18 -11.00 -9.56 -4.80
N LEU A 19 -10.81 -10.16 -5.98
CA LEU A 19 -9.55 -10.84 -6.30
C LEU A 19 -8.48 -9.82 -6.70
N GLY A 20 -7.43 -9.70 -5.87
CA GLY A 20 -6.22 -8.91 -6.14
C GLY A 20 -5.16 -9.74 -6.85
N THR A 21 -4.49 -9.18 -7.84
CA THR A 21 -3.66 -9.91 -8.80
C THR A 21 -2.18 -9.53 -8.79
N MET A 22 -1.74 -8.67 -7.87
CA MET A 22 -0.43 -7.99 -7.92
C MET A 22 0.82 -8.91 -7.89
N THR A 23 0.66 -10.21 -7.66
CA THR A 23 1.76 -11.17 -7.62
C THR A 23 2.00 -11.89 -8.95
N TRP A 24 1.06 -11.79 -9.91
CA TRP A 24 1.09 -12.55 -11.15
C TRP A 24 2.06 -11.95 -12.18
N GLY A 25 2.90 -12.81 -12.74
CA GLY A 25 3.97 -12.42 -13.65
C GLY A 25 5.31 -12.14 -12.95
N GLN A 26 5.35 -12.20 -11.61
CA GLN A 26 6.56 -12.15 -10.80
C GLN A 26 6.67 -13.37 -9.88
N GLN A 27 5.72 -13.53 -8.96
CA GLN A 27 5.69 -14.61 -7.99
C GLN A 27 4.83 -15.79 -8.47
N ASN A 28 3.85 -15.51 -9.32
CA ASN A 28 2.99 -16.49 -9.93
C ASN A 28 3.12 -16.49 -11.44
N THR A 29 3.02 -17.68 -12.04
CA THR A 29 2.92 -17.89 -13.48
C THR A 29 1.53 -17.51 -14.02
N GLU A 30 1.40 -17.43 -15.35
CA GLU A 30 0.13 -17.23 -16.04
C GLU A 30 -0.87 -18.35 -15.72
N ALA A 31 -0.43 -19.61 -15.73
CA ALA A 31 -1.29 -20.75 -15.42
C ALA A 31 -1.84 -20.72 -14.00
N GLU A 32 -1.02 -20.32 -13.02
CA GLU A 32 -1.46 -20.15 -11.63
C GLU A 32 -2.43 -18.98 -11.48
N GLY A 33 -2.20 -17.87 -12.21
CA GLY A 33 -3.13 -16.75 -12.28
C GLY A 33 -4.48 -17.16 -12.84
N HIS A 34 -4.50 -17.91 -13.93
CA HIS A 34 -5.73 -18.47 -14.53
C HIS A 34 -6.46 -19.42 -13.57
N ALA A 35 -5.74 -20.29 -12.87
CA ALA A 35 -6.33 -21.19 -11.88
C ALA A 35 -6.99 -20.40 -10.70
N GLN A 36 -6.36 -19.32 -10.26
CA GLN A 36 -6.95 -18.43 -9.23
C GLN A 36 -8.18 -17.69 -9.76
N LEU A 37 -8.18 -17.22 -11.02
CA LEU A 37 -9.35 -16.62 -11.65
C LEU A 37 -10.51 -17.59 -11.77
N ASP A 38 -10.26 -18.82 -12.25
CA ASP A 38 -11.26 -19.87 -12.36
C ASP A 38 -11.85 -20.23 -10.98
N LEU A 39 -11.01 -20.37 -9.96
CA LEU A 39 -11.45 -20.63 -8.60
C LEU A 39 -12.29 -19.48 -8.03
N ALA A 40 -11.81 -18.25 -8.10
CA ALA A 40 -12.50 -17.08 -7.54
C ALA A 40 -13.85 -16.84 -8.20
N THR A 41 -13.88 -16.83 -9.54
CA THR A 41 -15.15 -16.64 -10.30
C THR A 41 -16.10 -17.81 -10.15
N GLY A 42 -15.57 -19.05 -10.05
CA GLY A 42 -16.36 -20.23 -9.73
C GLY A 42 -17.00 -20.19 -8.35
N ARG A 43 -16.43 -19.46 -7.40
CA ARG A 43 -16.99 -19.20 -6.06
C ARG A 43 -17.87 -17.94 -6.02
N GLY A 44 -18.06 -17.25 -7.16
CA GLY A 44 -18.97 -16.11 -7.33
C GLY A 44 -18.34 -14.74 -7.19
N ILE A 45 -17.01 -14.62 -7.02
CA ILE A 45 -16.33 -13.32 -7.07
C ILE A 45 -16.53 -12.72 -8.47
N ASN A 46 -16.99 -11.47 -8.51
CA ASN A 46 -17.23 -10.74 -9.75
C ASN A 46 -16.34 -9.50 -9.94
N ILE A 47 -15.52 -9.13 -8.95
CA ILE A 47 -14.61 -8.00 -9.06
C ILE A 47 -13.15 -8.47 -8.99
N ILE A 48 -12.34 -8.00 -9.95
CA ILE A 48 -10.93 -8.34 -10.11
C ILE A 48 -10.13 -7.06 -10.15
N ASP A 49 -9.14 -6.90 -9.26
CA ASP A 49 -8.29 -5.72 -9.14
C ASP A 49 -6.90 -5.95 -9.72
N THR A 50 -6.48 -5.07 -10.60
CA THR A 50 -5.15 -5.02 -11.20
C THR A 50 -4.63 -3.58 -11.33
N ALA A 51 -3.49 -3.35 -11.99
CA ALA A 51 -2.96 -2.02 -12.31
C ALA A 51 -1.96 -2.08 -13.46
N GLU A 52 -1.77 -0.94 -14.18
CA GLU A 52 -0.78 -0.85 -15.26
C GLU A 52 0.64 -1.18 -14.83
N MET A 53 1.00 -0.84 -13.58
CA MET A 53 2.36 -1.05 -13.07
C MET A 53 2.62 -2.46 -12.51
N TYR A 54 1.57 -3.29 -12.32
CA TYR A 54 1.76 -4.62 -11.76
C TYR A 54 2.46 -5.57 -12.74
N SER A 55 3.33 -6.47 -12.22
CA SER A 55 3.37 -7.07 -10.88
C SER A 55 4.21 -6.26 -9.88
N ILE A 56 4.16 -6.71 -8.61
CA ILE A 56 4.91 -6.15 -7.48
C ILE A 56 5.95 -7.17 -6.98
N PRO A 57 7.23 -6.78 -6.77
CA PRO A 57 7.79 -5.42 -6.89
C PRO A 57 7.75 -4.90 -8.34
N PRO A 58 7.56 -3.55 -8.51
CA PRO A 58 7.45 -2.97 -9.84
C PRO A 58 8.82 -2.98 -10.55
N ARG A 59 8.85 -3.48 -11.79
CA ARG A 59 10.04 -3.56 -12.65
C ARG A 59 9.64 -3.34 -14.10
N ALA A 60 10.57 -2.83 -14.91
CA ALA A 60 10.34 -2.63 -16.34
C ALA A 60 9.90 -3.93 -17.04
N GLU A 61 10.56 -5.06 -16.72
CA GLU A 61 10.36 -6.36 -17.36
C GLU A 61 8.99 -6.97 -17.04
N THR A 62 8.45 -6.67 -15.86
CA THR A 62 7.19 -7.26 -15.37
C THR A 62 6.01 -6.31 -15.43
N GLN A 63 6.21 -5.05 -15.84
CA GLN A 63 5.15 -4.06 -15.98
C GLN A 63 4.00 -4.59 -16.86
N GLY A 64 2.78 -4.49 -16.35
CA GLY A 64 1.57 -4.90 -17.05
C GLY A 64 1.38 -6.40 -17.17
N SER A 65 2.23 -7.23 -16.51
CA SER A 65 2.11 -8.70 -16.57
C SER A 65 0.76 -9.18 -16.07
N THR A 66 0.25 -8.61 -14.97
CA THR A 66 -1.04 -9.02 -14.42
C THR A 66 -2.20 -8.72 -15.36
N GLU A 67 -2.20 -7.56 -16.02
CA GLU A 67 -3.21 -7.22 -17.02
C GLU A 67 -3.13 -8.15 -18.24
N ARG A 68 -1.92 -8.54 -18.69
CA ARG A 68 -1.75 -9.52 -19.77
C ARG A 68 -2.32 -10.89 -19.39
N ILE A 69 -2.05 -11.38 -18.18
CA ILE A 69 -2.57 -12.65 -17.67
C ILE A 69 -4.09 -12.63 -17.58
N ILE A 70 -4.67 -11.53 -17.07
CA ILE A 70 -6.13 -11.37 -17.06
C ILE A 70 -6.67 -11.32 -18.50
N GLY A 71 -6.00 -10.62 -19.41
CA GLY A 71 -6.42 -10.48 -20.80
C GLY A 71 -6.46 -11.81 -21.54
N THR A 72 -5.43 -12.65 -21.43
CA THR A 72 -5.42 -13.98 -22.04
C THR A 72 -6.51 -14.89 -21.46
N TRP A 73 -6.80 -14.79 -20.17
CA TRP A 73 -7.90 -15.48 -19.53
C TRP A 73 -9.27 -14.99 -20.02
N LEU A 74 -9.50 -13.68 -20.09
CA LEU A 74 -10.74 -13.08 -20.60
C LEU A 74 -11.02 -13.49 -22.04
N LYS A 75 -10.01 -13.49 -22.92
CA LYS A 75 -10.14 -13.90 -24.32
C LYS A 75 -10.61 -15.35 -24.47
N SER A 76 -10.24 -16.22 -23.54
CA SER A 76 -10.60 -17.64 -23.56
C SER A 76 -11.97 -17.93 -22.92
N ARG A 77 -12.65 -16.93 -22.37
CA ARG A 77 -13.89 -17.08 -21.60
C ARG A 77 -15.03 -16.24 -22.20
N ARG A 78 -16.26 -16.64 -21.88
CA ARG A 78 -17.49 -15.84 -22.12
C ARG A 78 -17.92 -15.17 -20.83
N GLY A 79 -18.68 -14.06 -20.94
CA GLY A 79 -19.25 -13.40 -19.76
C GLY A 79 -18.36 -12.31 -19.19
N ARG A 80 -17.60 -11.58 -20.04
CA ARG A 80 -16.87 -10.38 -19.66
C ARG A 80 -17.78 -9.35 -18.96
N ASP A 81 -19.01 -9.26 -19.40
CA ASP A 81 -20.07 -8.37 -18.91
C ASP A 81 -20.54 -8.68 -17.48
N ARG A 82 -20.26 -9.88 -16.98
CA ARG A 82 -20.57 -10.30 -15.59
C ARG A 82 -19.46 -9.98 -14.61
N LEU A 83 -18.34 -9.46 -15.08
CA LEU A 83 -17.16 -9.14 -14.28
C LEU A 83 -16.96 -7.64 -14.20
N VAL A 84 -16.53 -7.17 -13.05
CA VAL A 84 -16.03 -5.82 -12.82
C VAL A 84 -14.49 -5.87 -12.82
N ILE A 85 -13.87 -5.42 -13.89
CA ILE A 85 -12.41 -5.31 -13.97
C ILE A 85 -12.02 -3.92 -13.50
N ALA A 86 -11.25 -3.87 -12.42
CA ALA A 86 -10.69 -2.66 -11.87
C ALA A 86 -9.20 -2.57 -12.23
N SER A 87 -8.80 -1.51 -12.94
CA SER A 87 -7.39 -1.22 -13.19
C SER A 87 -7.02 0.19 -12.74
N LYS A 88 -5.73 0.56 -12.81
CA LYS A 88 -5.24 1.81 -12.24
C LYS A 88 -4.19 2.45 -13.14
N VAL A 89 -4.24 3.79 -13.25
CA VAL A 89 -3.13 4.60 -13.76
C VAL A 89 -2.22 5.02 -12.61
N SER A 90 -0.92 4.93 -12.80
CA SER A 90 0.07 5.40 -11.85
C SER A 90 -0.03 6.91 -11.66
N GLY A 91 -0.01 7.37 -10.42
CA GLY A 91 0.16 8.77 -10.08
C GLY A 91 1.57 9.27 -10.42
N ARG A 92 1.97 10.43 -9.88
CA ARG A 92 3.32 10.98 -10.12
C ARG A 92 4.40 9.95 -9.76
N SER A 93 5.28 9.67 -10.72
CA SER A 93 6.38 8.74 -10.58
C SER A 93 7.56 9.19 -11.44
N SER A 94 8.78 9.00 -10.94
CA SER A 94 10.02 9.25 -11.69
C SER A 94 10.53 8.01 -12.43
N SER A 95 9.85 6.87 -12.34
CA SER A 95 10.27 5.62 -13.00
C SER A 95 10.27 5.77 -14.52
N PRO A 96 11.43 5.74 -15.20
CA PRO A 96 11.52 6.09 -16.62
C PRO A 96 10.86 5.05 -17.53
N TRP A 97 10.72 3.82 -17.07
CA TRP A 97 10.13 2.72 -17.83
C TRP A 97 8.60 2.74 -17.92
N ILE A 98 7.93 3.56 -17.10
CA ILE A 98 6.46 3.55 -17.04
C ILE A 98 5.82 4.29 -18.23
N ARG A 99 6.57 5.21 -18.87
CA ARG A 99 6.16 5.94 -20.04
C ARG A 99 7.25 5.92 -21.13
N PRO A 100 6.87 5.92 -22.43
CA PRO A 100 7.81 5.76 -23.52
C PRO A 100 8.80 6.93 -23.67
N ASP A 101 8.47 8.11 -23.13
CA ASP A 101 9.33 9.29 -23.16
C ASP A 101 10.38 9.32 -22.03
N GLY A 102 10.37 8.34 -21.14
CA GLY A 102 11.29 8.21 -20.03
C GLY A 102 11.10 9.23 -18.89
N LYS A 103 10.03 10.05 -18.91
CA LYS A 103 9.81 11.11 -17.91
C LYS A 103 9.05 10.66 -16.67
N GLY A 104 8.68 9.38 -16.60
CA GLY A 104 7.85 8.87 -15.51
C GLY A 104 6.37 9.11 -15.76
N ALA A 105 5.54 9.02 -14.72
CA ALA A 105 4.09 9.15 -14.81
C ALA A 105 3.57 10.42 -14.14
N ARG A 106 2.49 10.96 -14.71
CA ARG A 106 1.70 12.07 -14.18
C ARG A 106 0.20 11.78 -14.37
N LEU A 107 -0.67 12.55 -13.71
CA LEU A 107 -2.12 12.44 -13.91
C LEU A 107 -2.67 13.47 -14.91
N ASP A 108 -1.87 13.86 -15.89
CA ASP A 108 -2.26 14.69 -17.03
C ASP A 108 -2.94 13.87 -18.14
N GLU A 109 -3.50 14.56 -19.15
CA GLU A 109 -4.23 13.93 -20.25
C GLU A 109 -3.39 12.94 -21.05
N ALA A 110 -2.16 13.28 -21.40
CA ALA A 110 -1.29 12.44 -22.22
C ALA A 110 -0.97 11.13 -21.52
N ASN A 111 -0.62 11.21 -20.24
CA ASN A 111 -0.29 10.06 -19.40
C ASN A 111 -1.50 9.15 -19.15
N ILE A 112 -2.66 9.71 -18.80
CA ILE A 112 -3.88 8.94 -18.53
C ILE A 112 -4.35 8.24 -19.80
N ARG A 113 -4.41 8.93 -20.94
CA ARG A 113 -4.81 8.33 -22.21
C ARG A 113 -3.89 7.19 -22.62
N TYR A 114 -2.58 7.42 -22.54
CA TYR A 114 -1.61 6.36 -22.83
C TYR A 114 -1.85 5.14 -21.93
N ALA A 115 -1.99 5.33 -20.62
CA ALA A 115 -2.18 4.25 -19.65
C ALA A 115 -3.44 3.44 -19.96
N VAL A 116 -4.59 4.09 -20.21
CA VAL A 116 -5.85 3.42 -20.55
C VAL A 116 -5.70 2.59 -21.82
N GLU A 117 -5.13 3.16 -22.89
CA GLU A 117 -4.94 2.46 -24.17
C GLU A 117 -4.05 1.22 -24.01
N GLN A 118 -2.97 1.33 -23.22
CA GLN A 118 -2.10 0.18 -22.97
C GLN A 118 -2.79 -0.86 -22.08
N SER A 119 -3.56 -0.45 -21.08
CA SER A 119 -4.31 -1.36 -20.21
C SER A 119 -5.39 -2.12 -21.00
N LEU A 120 -6.16 -1.45 -21.88
CA LEU A 120 -7.14 -2.09 -22.75
C LEU A 120 -6.49 -3.14 -23.66
N LYS A 121 -5.33 -2.81 -24.27
CA LYS A 121 -4.57 -3.77 -25.10
C LYS A 121 -4.11 -4.99 -24.29
N ARG A 122 -3.56 -4.80 -23.08
CA ARG A 122 -3.10 -5.90 -22.23
C ARG A 122 -4.26 -6.75 -21.73
N LEU A 123 -5.36 -6.12 -21.31
CA LEU A 123 -6.58 -6.78 -20.84
C LEU A 123 -7.39 -7.44 -21.98
N GLN A 124 -7.09 -7.12 -23.24
CA GLN A 124 -7.79 -7.63 -24.42
C GLN A 124 -9.32 -7.42 -24.34
N THR A 125 -9.74 -6.23 -23.92
CA THR A 125 -11.13 -5.80 -23.76
C THR A 125 -11.29 -4.37 -24.23
N ASP A 126 -12.52 -3.99 -24.62
CA ASP A 126 -12.82 -2.66 -25.14
C ASP A 126 -13.10 -1.64 -24.04
N TYR A 127 -13.32 -2.10 -22.80
CA TYR A 127 -13.62 -1.23 -21.66
C TYR A 127 -13.08 -1.78 -20.33
N ILE A 128 -12.82 -0.85 -19.40
CA ILE A 128 -12.52 -1.13 -17.99
C ILE A 128 -13.71 -0.65 -17.15
N ASP A 129 -14.19 -1.48 -16.21
CA ASP A 129 -15.37 -1.14 -15.42
C ASP A 129 -15.08 -0.08 -14.37
N LEU A 130 -13.97 -0.21 -13.64
CA LEU A 130 -13.53 0.77 -12.65
C LEU A 130 -12.09 1.17 -12.93
N TYR A 131 -11.86 2.43 -13.30
CA TYR A 131 -10.52 2.94 -13.54
C TYR A 131 -10.10 3.88 -12.41
N GLN A 132 -9.00 3.55 -11.76
CA GLN A 132 -8.58 4.19 -10.52
C GLN A 132 -7.32 5.02 -10.72
N LEU A 133 -7.22 6.16 -10.02
CA LEU A 133 -5.97 6.88 -9.84
C LEU A 133 -5.20 6.18 -8.73
N HIS A 134 -4.05 5.54 -9.06
CA HIS A 134 -3.34 4.64 -8.15
C HIS A 134 -2.79 5.35 -6.91
N TRP A 135 -2.35 6.60 -7.07
CA TRP A 135 -2.01 7.57 -6.02
C TRP A 135 -2.08 8.99 -6.58
N PRO A 136 -2.15 10.01 -5.69
CA PRO A 136 -2.21 11.41 -6.12
C PRO A 136 -1.01 11.86 -6.95
N ASP A 137 -1.21 12.83 -7.85
CA ASP A 137 -0.13 13.54 -8.53
C ASP A 137 0.60 14.49 -7.58
N ARG A 138 -0.13 15.13 -6.68
CA ARG A 138 0.44 16.02 -5.65
C ARG A 138 1.16 15.25 -4.55
N PRO A 139 2.14 15.84 -3.87
CA PRO A 139 2.73 15.30 -2.66
C PRO A 139 1.68 15.08 -1.57
N VAL A 140 1.74 13.95 -0.89
CA VAL A 140 0.87 13.61 0.26
C VAL A 140 1.69 12.96 1.36
N SER A 141 1.38 13.26 2.63
CA SER A 141 2.11 12.71 3.77
C SER A 141 1.87 11.21 4.02
N LEU A 142 1.02 10.57 3.22
CA LEU A 142 0.73 9.13 3.32
C LEU A 142 1.91 8.25 2.93
N PHE A 143 2.76 8.70 1.98
CA PHE A 143 3.90 7.94 1.49
C PHE A 143 5.19 8.39 2.19
N GLY A 144 5.90 7.46 2.82
CA GLY A 144 7.22 7.70 3.39
C GLY A 144 7.23 8.33 4.79
N ALA A 145 6.12 8.84 5.32
CA ALA A 145 6.07 9.52 6.61
C ALA A 145 5.57 8.64 7.77
N GLY A 146 5.12 7.39 7.46
CA GLY A 146 4.46 6.54 8.44
C GLY A 146 3.22 7.22 9.02
N GLY A 147 2.04 6.98 8.47
CA GLY A 147 0.75 7.66 8.63
C GLY A 147 0.26 8.09 10.02
N ASN A 148 1.06 7.91 11.09
CA ASN A 148 0.76 8.41 12.44
C ASN A 148 1.47 9.73 12.77
N VAL A 149 2.37 10.19 11.91
CA VAL A 149 3.15 11.42 12.11
C VAL A 149 2.94 12.31 10.89
N PHE A 150 2.40 13.49 11.11
CA PHE A 150 2.32 14.49 10.05
C PHE A 150 3.74 14.99 9.75
N ARG A 151 4.07 15.03 8.46
CA ARG A 151 5.25 15.73 7.96
C ARG A 151 4.82 16.75 6.94
N ASP A 152 5.40 17.92 7.01
CA ASP A 152 5.16 18.96 6.03
C ASP A 152 5.50 18.42 4.63
N VAL A 153 4.53 18.52 3.74
CA VAL A 153 4.73 18.28 2.32
C VAL A 153 4.76 19.64 1.62
N PRO A 154 5.75 19.88 0.75
CA PRO A 154 5.80 21.13 -0.01
C PRO A 154 4.49 21.33 -0.77
N LYS A 155 4.00 22.58 -0.79
CA LYS A 155 2.98 22.94 -1.76
C LYS A 155 3.60 22.83 -3.14
N ASP A 156 3.08 21.91 -3.93
CA ASP A 156 3.61 21.62 -5.26
C ASP A 156 2.79 22.38 -6.30
N ASP A 157 3.38 23.45 -6.83
CA ASP A 157 2.73 24.28 -7.86
C ASP A 157 2.75 23.60 -9.24
N ASP A 158 3.50 22.48 -9.39
CA ASP A 158 3.55 21.66 -10.61
C ASP A 158 2.59 20.47 -10.57
N ALA A 159 1.81 20.28 -9.52
CA ALA A 159 0.81 19.21 -9.46
C ALA A 159 -0.30 19.41 -10.49
N VAL A 160 -0.66 18.34 -11.20
CA VAL A 160 -1.80 18.37 -12.14
C VAL A 160 -3.09 18.64 -11.34
N PRO A 161 -3.86 19.69 -11.71
CA PRO A 161 -5.08 20.02 -10.99
C PRO A 161 -6.11 18.89 -11.02
N ILE A 162 -6.73 18.59 -9.87
CA ILE A 162 -7.76 17.54 -9.74
C ILE A 162 -8.88 17.70 -10.79
N ALA A 163 -9.32 18.93 -11.05
CA ALA A 163 -10.38 19.20 -12.03
C ALA A 163 -9.96 18.86 -13.47
N GLU A 164 -8.68 19.04 -13.83
CA GLU A 164 -8.12 18.63 -15.11
C GLU A 164 -8.09 17.13 -15.24
N THR A 165 -7.49 16.43 -14.27
CA THR A 165 -7.46 14.97 -14.20
C THR A 165 -8.88 14.38 -14.32
N LEU A 166 -9.84 14.90 -13.56
CA LEU A 166 -11.22 14.41 -13.57
C LEU A 166 -11.91 14.69 -14.93
N GLY A 167 -11.61 15.81 -15.58
CA GLY A 167 -12.08 16.14 -16.91
C GLY A 167 -11.60 15.14 -17.97
N VAL A 168 -10.33 14.71 -17.90
CA VAL A 168 -9.78 13.66 -18.77
C VAL A 168 -10.54 12.36 -18.58
N LEU A 169 -10.73 11.93 -17.34
CA LEU A 169 -11.47 10.71 -17.03
C LEU A 169 -12.93 10.78 -17.53
N GLY A 170 -13.56 11.97 -17.45
CA GLY A 170 -14.90 12.19 -18.00
C GLY A 170 -14.96 11.99 -19.52
N ARG A 171 -13.96 12.44 -20.27
CA ARG A 171 -13.87 12.18 -21.72
C ARG A 171 -13.72 10.68 -22.01
N LEU A 172 -12.90 9.96 -21.24
CA LEU A 172 -12.73 8.51 -21.40
C LEU A 172 -14.01 7.72 -21.06
N VAL A 173 -14.81 8.19 -20.10
CA VAL A 173 -16.15 7.65 -19.84
C VAL A 173 -17.08 7.88 -21.05
N ALA A 174 -17.10 9.10 -21.62
CA ALA A 174 -17.90 9.42 -22.80
C ALA A 174 -17.47 8.63 -24.04
N GLU A 175 -16.17 8.31 -24.16
CA GLU A 175 -15.61 7.44 -25.20
C GLU A 175 -15.94 5.94 -24.97
N GLY A 176 -16.50 5.56 -23.82
CA GLY A 176 -16.82 4.18 -23.47
C GLY A 176 -15.62 3.31 -23.10
N LYS A 177 -14.42 3.89 -22.96
CA LYS A 177 -13.18 3.17 -22.62
C LYS A 177 -13.11 2.78 -21.14
N ILE A 178 -13.69 3.59 -20.27
CA ILE A 178 -13.86 3.32 -18.85
C ILE A 178 -15.31 3.57 -18.47
N ARG A 179 -15.85 2.83 -17.50
CA ARG A 179 -17.24 3.01 -17.07
C ARG A 179 -17.36 3.90 -15.84
N HIS A 180 -16.52 3.63 -14.83
CA HIS A 180 -16.55 4.35 -13.55
C HIS A 180 -15.13 4.74 -13.14
N VAL A 181 -15.05 5.76 -12.31
CA VAL A 181 -13.79 6.31 -11.80
C VAL A 181 -13.66 6.03 -10.30
N GLY A 182 -12.47 5.62 -9.87
CA GLY A 182 -12.12 5.44 -8.48
C GLY A 182 -10.83 6.17 -8.09
N LEU A 183 -10.59 6.26 -6.81
CA LEU A 183 -9.37 6.81 -6.23
C LEU A 183 -8.60 5.71 -5.52
N SER A 184 -7.30 5.89 -5.33
CA SER A 184 -6.51 5.02 -4.46
C SER A 184 -5.42 5.83 -3.75
N ASN A 185 -5.12 5.45 -2.51
CA ASN A 185 -4.14 6.13 -1.68
C ASN A 185 -4.41 7.64 -1.57
N GLU A 186 -5.70 8.00 -1.52
CA GLU A 186 -6.14 9.39 -1.46
C GLU A 186 -6.46 9.78 -0.01
N THR A 187 -6.36 11.08 0.28
CA THR A 187 -6.68 11.68 1.57
C THR A 187 -8.13 12.15 1.62
N ALA A 188 -8.66 12.43 2.81
CA ALA A 188 -9.99 13.02 2.98
C ALA A 188 -10.13 14.35 2.23
N TRP A 189 -9.07 15.20 2.24
CA TRP A 189 -9.06 16.45 1.47
C TRP A 189 -9.19 16.17 -0.03
N GLY A 190 -8.41 15.22 -0.57
CA GLY A 190 -8.47 14.91 -1.99
C GLY A 190 -9.82 14.33 -2.41
N VAL A 191 -10.40 13.41 -1.63
CA VAL A 191 -11.76 12.91 -1.88
C VAL A 191 -12.75 14.07 -1.95
N SER A 192 -12.73 15.00 -0.98
CA SER A 192 -13.62 16.17 -0.98
C SER A 192 -13.45 17.04 -2.24
N ARG A 193 -12.19 17.19 -2.72
CA ARG A 193 -11.91 17.99 -3.94
C ARG A 193 -12.39 17.30 -5.22
N PHE A 194 -12.26 15.97 -5.31
CA PHE A 194 -12.82 15.19 -6.43
C PHE A 194 -14.34 15.24 -6.46
N LEU A 195 -15.01 15.12 -5.30
CA LEU A 195 -16.46 15.22 -5.20
C LEU A 195 -16.94 16.62 -5.60
N HIS A 196 -16.32 17.67 -5.07
CA HIS A 196 -16.64 19.04 -5.44
C HIS A 196 -16.43 19.32 -6.94
N ALA A 197 -15.36 18.81 -7.53
CA ALA A 197 -15.12 18.94 -8.97
C ALA A 197 -16.23 18.26 -9.78
N ALA A 198 -16.69 17.07 -9.36
CA ALA A 198 -17.82 16.39 -10.00
C ALA A 198 -19.13 17.17 -9.87
N GLU A 199 -19.44 17.69 -8.68
CA GLU A 199 -20.64 18.51 -8.42
C GLU A 199 -20.67 19.80 -9.23
N THR A 200 -19.49 20.36 -9.53
CA THR A 200 -19.36 21.55 -10.37
C THR A 200 -19.22 21.22 -11.87
N GLY A 201 -19.52 19.99 -12.28
CA GLY A 201 -19.56 19.57 -13.68
C GLY A 201 -18.20 19.39 -14.36
N ARG A 202 -17.14 19.19 -13.58
CA ARG A 202 -15.77 19.00 -14.12
C ARG A 202 -15.45 17.58 -14.52
N GLY A 203 -16.35 16.63 -14.29
CA GLY A 203 -16.21 15.22 -14.67
C GLY A 203 -17.09 14.28 -13.86
N PRO A 204 -16.88 12.96 -13.95
CA PRO A 204 -17.73 11.97 -13.28
C PRO A 204 -17.49 11.94 -11.77
N ARG A 205 -18.56 11.58 -11.03
CA ARG A 205 -18.42 11.30 -9.59
C ARG A 205 -17.56 10.05 -9.38
N VAL A 206 -16.66 10.12 -8.41
CA VAL A 206 -15.86 8.96 -8.02
C VAL A 206 -16.75 7.93 -7.31
N ALA A 207 -16.56 6.65 -7.67
CA ALA A 207 -17.39 5.54 -7.20
C ALA A 207 -16.85 4.84 -5.94
N ALA A 208 -15.54 4.82 -5.78
CA ALA A 208 -14.87 4.12 -4.68
C ALA A 208 -13.50 4.73 -4.38
N ILE A 209 -12.99 4.41 -3.20
CA ILE A 209 -11.60 4.67 -2.81
C ILE A 209 -10.92 3.36 -2.45
N GLN A 210 -9.67 3.16 -2.89
CA GLN A 210 -8.87 1.98 -2.56
C GLN A 210 -7.70 2.37 -1.67
N ASN A 211 -7.79 2.06 -0.38
CA ASN A 211 -6.76 2.37 0.62
C ASN A 211 -6.43 1.13 1.47
N SER A 212 -5.27 1.14 2.13
CA SER A 212 -4.88 0.10 3.07
C SER A 212 -5.78 0.11 4.30
N TYR A 213 -6.29 -1.06 4.68
CA TYR A 213 -7.06 -1.22 5.90
C TYR A 213 -6.95 -2.64 6.44
N ASN A 214 -6.59 -2.79 7.72
CA ASN A 214 -6.46 -4.06 8.43
C ASN A 214 -6.35 -3.83 9.94
N LEU A 215 -6.27 -4.89 10.74
CA LEU A 215 -6.18 -4.84 12.20
C LEU A 215 -5.04 -3.97 12.76
N ILE A 216 -3.92 -3.85 12.05
CA ILE A 216 -2.74 -3.07 12.46
C ILE A 216 -2.58 -1.75 11.70
N ASN A 217 -3.56 -1.43 10.84
CA ASN A 217 -3.69 -0.13 10.16
C ASN A 217 -5.16 0.23 9.98
N ARG A 218 -5.70 0.99 10.89
CA ARG A 218 -7.09 1.47 10.90
C ARG A 218 -7.19 2.98 10.63
N THR A 219 -6.14 3.58 10.04
CA THR A 219 -6.08 5.03 9.76
C THR A 219 -7.23 5.53 8.87
N PHE A 220 -7.83 4.67 8.05
CA PHE A 220 -9.02 4.99 7.25
C PHE A 220 -10.21 5.44 8.11
N GLU A 221 -10.34 4.93 9.32
CA GLU A 221 -11.44 5.27 10.23
C GLU A 221 -11.43 6.74 10.68
N LEU A 222 -10.23 7.38 10.66
CA LEU A 222 -10.02 8.73 11.18
C LEU A 222 -10.43 9.86 10.23
N GLY A 223 -11.40 9.64 9.37
CA GLY A 223 -11.91 10.69 8.46
C GLY A 223 -12.48 10.15 7.17
N LEU A 224 -11.80 9.18 6.51
CA LEU A 224 -12.28 8.62 5.25
C LEU A 224 -13.50 7.71 5.42
N ALA A 225 -13.67 7.06 6.56
CA ALA A 225 -14.85 6.23 6.84
C ALA A 225 -16.15 7.06 6.81
N GLU A 226 -16.12 8.29 7.33
CA GLU A 226 -17.29 9.18 7.26
C GLU A 226 -17.62 9.57 5.81
N PHE A 227 -16.61 9.90 4.99
CA PHE A 227 -16.81 10.13 3.55
C PHE A 227 -17.41 8.91 2.87
N ALA A 228 -16.87 7.72 3.15
CA ALA A 228 -17.38 6.48 2.55
C ALA A 228 -18.86 6.27 2.84
N LEU A 229 -19.30 6.53 4.07
CA LEU A 229 -20.69 6.33 4.50
C LEU A 229 -21.63 7.44 4.04
N ARG A 230 -21.21 8.72 4.06
CA ARG A 230 -22.07 9.84 3.70
C ARG A 230 -22.15 10.09 2.19
N GLU A 231 -21.04 9.85 1.50
CA GLU A 231 -20.90 10.13 0.08
C GLU A 231 -21.02 8.90 -0.80
N ASP A 232 -21.25 7.72 -0.23
CA ASP A 232 -21.28 6.45 -0.97
C ASP A 232 -19.99 6.22 -1.79
N VAL A 233 -18.83 6.63 -1.25
CA VAL A 233 -17.51 6.37 -1.83
C VAL A 233 -16.84 5.27 -1.01
N GLY A 234 -17.34 4.05 -1.15
CA GLY A 234 -16.96 2.93 -0.31
C GLY A 234 -15.52 2.47 -0.50
N LEU A 235 -14.95 1.89 0.56
CA LEU A 235 -13.58 1.42 0.57
C LEU A 235 -13.43 0.07 -0.17
N LEU A 236 -12.49 0.02 -1.11
CA LEU A 236 -11.86 -1.21 -1.58
C LEU A 236 -10.61 -1.44 -0.71
N ALA A 237 -10.73 -2.29 0.32
CA ALA A 237 -9.69 -2.43 1.33
C ALA A 237 -8.55 -3.33 0.85
N TYR A 238 -7.34 -2.80 0.63
CA TYR A 238 -6.20 -3.63 0.29
C TYR A 238 -5.30 -3.96 1.49
N SER A 239 -4.50 -5.01 1.36
CA SER A 239 -3.64 -5.59 2.42
C SER A 239 -4.38 -5.96 3.71
N PRO A 240 -5.54 -6.63 3.64
CA PRO A 240 -6.32 -6.99 4.83
C PRO A 240 -5.56 -7.91 5.79
N LEU A 241 -4.60 -8.68 5.28
CA LEU A 241 -3.72 -9.58 6.06
C LEU A 241 -2.35 -8.97 6.37
N GLY A 242 -2.15 -7.64 6.19
CA GLY A 242 -0.85 -7.01 6.42
C GLY A 242 0.28 -7.67 5.62
N GLN A 243 0.09 -7.93 4.32
CA GLN A 243 1.01 -8.69 3.45
C GLN A 243 1.36 -10.09 3.98
N GLY A 244 0.50 -10.67 4.81
CA GLY A 244 0.66 -12.00 5.40
C GLY A 244 1.22 -12.00 6.82
N TYR A 245 1.52 -10.85 7.41
CA TYR A 245 1.98 -10.78 8.81
C TYR A 245 0.88 -11.18 9.80
N LEU A 246 -0.36 -10.82 9.54
CA LEU A 246 -1.52 -11.22 10.36
C LEU A 246 -1.90 -12.71 10.25
N THR A 247 -1.23 -13.48 9.41
CA THR A 247 -1.38 -14.96 9.38
C THR A 247 -0.53 -15.67 10.44
N GLY A 248 0.41 -14.96 11.07
CA GLY A 248 1.37 -15.53 12.02
C GLY A 248 2.61 -16.18 11.39
N LYS A 249 2.70 -16.30 10.06
CA LYS A 249 3.80 -17.01 9.39
C LYS A 249 5.18 -16.39 9.55
N TYR A 250 5.25 -15.12 9.97
CA TYR A 250 6.49 -14.39 10.21
C TYR A 250 6.81 -14.20 11.69
N GLN A 251 6.02 -14.82 12.60
CA GLN A 251 6.29 -14.75 14.05
C GLN A 251 7.71 -15.22 14.37
N ASN A 252 8.32 -14.62 15.40
CA ASN A 252 9.67 -14.94 15.86
C ASN A 252 10.75 -14.80 14.78
N GLY A 253 10.58 -13.86 13.84
CA GLY A 253 11.53 -13.62 12.76
C GLY A 253 11.55 -14.70 11.66
N ALA A 254 10.54 -15.59 11.61
CA ALA A 254 10.48 -16.64 10.58
C ALA A 254 10.43 -16.05 9.16
N ARG A 255 11.19 -16.68 8.25
CA ARG A 255 11.25 -16.33 6.83
C ARG A 255 10.85 -17.54 5.97
N PRO A 256 9.56 -17.87 5.84
CA PRO A 256 9.14 -19.06 5.09
C PRO A 256 9.54 -18.95 3.62
N PRO A 257 10.08 -20.04 3.00
CA PRO A 257 10.39 -20.06 1.59
C PRO A 257 9.18 -19.68 0.73
N GLY A 258 9.41 -18.90 -0.34
CA GLY A 258 8.35 -18.46 -1.24
C GLY A 258 7.43 -17.35 -0.68
N ALA A 259 7.57 -16.95 0.58
CA ALA A 259 6.82 -15.83 1.14
C ALA A 259 7.40 -14.48 0.65
N ARG A 260 6.53 -13.47 0.49
CA ARG A 260 6.89 -12.18 -0.10
C ARG A 260 8.04 -11.48 0.61
N SER A 261 8.01 -11.38 1.94
CA SER A 261 9.08 -10.72 2.70
C SER A 261 10.40 -11.50 2.59
N THR A 262 10.35 -12.83 2.42
CA THR A 262 11.53 -13.66 2.20
C THR A 262 12.12 -13.46 0.81
N LEU A 263 11.26 -13.40 -0.23
CA LEU A 263 11.70 -13.31 -1.62
C LEU A 263 12.21 -11.91 -2.01
N PHE A 264 11.62 -10.87 -1.45
CA PHE A 264 11.80 -9.50 -1.95
C PHE A 264 12.27 -8.53 -0.86
N ASN A 265 12.57 -9.02 0.33
CA ASN A 265 12.89 -8.18 1.50
C ASN A 265 11.94 -6.96 1.63
N ARG A 266 10.63 -7.20 1.46
CA ARG A 266 9.58 -6.17 1.51
C ARG A 266 8.60 -6.48 2.61
N GLY A 267 8.63 -5.71 3.66
CA GLY A 267 7.77 -5.95 4.82
C GLY A 267 8.19 -5.12 6.03
N GLN A 268 9.22 -4.31 5.88
CA GLN A 268 9.85 -3.57 6.96
C GLN A 268 8.87 -2.71 7.78
N ARG A 269 7.81 -2.18 7.17
CA ARG A 269 6.76 -1.47 7.91
C ARG A 269 6.05 -2.35 8.94
N TYR A 270 5.99 -3.66 8.70
CA TYR A 270 5.38 -4.63 9.62
C TYR A 270 6.38 -5.19 10.64
N GLU A 271 7.64 -4.80 10.54
CA GLU A 271 8.73 -5.20 11.45
C GLU A 271 9.17 -4.04 12.36
N ARG A 272 8.54 -2.87 12.24
CA ARG A 272 8.80 -1.70 13.09
C ARG A 272 8.51 -2.00 14.55
N PRO A 273 9.19 -1.31 15.50
CA PRO A 273 8.91 -1.43 16.92
C PRO A 273 7.39 -1.30 17.21
N GLY A 274 6.88 -2.19 18.06
CA GLY A 274 5.46 -2.25 18.43
C GLY A 274 4.57 -3.06 17.49
N VAL A 275 4.95 -3.26 16.21
CA VAL A 275 4.13 -4.03 15.27
C VAL A 275 4.07 -5.51 15.62
N PRO A 276 5.20 -6.22 15.89
CA PRO A 276 5.16 -7.63 16.29
C PRO A 276 4.29 -7.88 17.53
N VAL A 277 4.37 -7.01 18.53
CA VAL A 277 3.58 -7.14 19.77
C VAL A 277 2.08 -7.02 19.49
N ALA A 278 1.67 -6.09 18.61
CA ALA A 278 0.28 -5.95 18.20
C ALA A 278 -0.21 -7.19 17.42
N ILE A 279 0.62 -7.71 16.50
CA ILE A 279 0.31 -8.93 15.75
C ILE A 279 0.13 -10.10 16.71
N ASP A 280 1.04 -10.30 17.68
CA ASP A 280 0.97 -11.37 18.65
C ASP A 280 -0.30 -11.29 19.50
N ALA A 281 -0.75 -10.08 19.87
CA ALA A 281 -2.01 -9.89 20.60
C ALA A 281 -3.23 -10.34 19.76
N TYR A 282 -3.30 -9.98 18.48
CA TYR A 282 -4.39 -10.44 17.60
C TYR A 282 -4.34 -11.94 17.33
N LEU A 283 -3.15 -12.51 17.16
CA LEU A 283 -2.99 -13.96 16.98
C LEU A 283 -3.38 -14.74 18.26
N ALA A 284 -3.06 -14.18 19.45
CA ALA A 284 -3.48 -14.76 20.72
C ALA A 284 -5.01 -14.72 20.87
N LEU A 285 -5.64 -13.58 20.54
CA LEU A 285 -7.09 -13.45 20.55
C LEU A 285 -7.75 -14.47 19.61
N ALA A 286 -7.26 -14.61 18.37
CA ALA A 286 -7.80 -15.58 17.42
C ALA A 286 -7.75 -17.01 17.98
N ARG A 287 -6.61 -17.42 18.57
CA ARG A 287 -6.46 -18.74 19.21
C ARG A 287 -7.43 -18.93 20.37
N GLU A 288 -7.60 -17.92 21.23
CA GLU A 288 -8.48 -17.98 22.40
C GLU A 288 -9.95 -18.19 22.01
N VAL A 289 -10.39 -17.50 20.93
CA VAL A 289 -11.77 -17.64 20.45
C VAL A 289 -11.96 -18.79 19.45
N GLY A 290 -10.91 -19.59 19.19
CA GLY A 290 -10.97 -20.76 18.31
C GLY A 290 -11.10 -20.41 16.82
N LEU A 291 -10.69 -19.21 16.39
CA LEU A 291 -10.71 -18.77 14.99
C LEU A 291 -9.33 -18.90 14.32
N ASP A 292 -9.34 -19.22 13.03
CA ASP A 292 -8.16 -19.03 12.18
C ASP A 292 -7.84 -17.53 12.12
N PRO A 293 -6.58 -17.10 12.37
CA PRO A 293 -6.19 -15.70 12.30
C PRO A 293 -6.47 -15.03 10.95
N VAL A 294 -6.34 -15.79 9.83
CA VAL A 294 -6.68 -15.30 8.49
C VAL A 294 -8.17 -14.97 8.42
N HIS A 295 -9.01 -15.86 8.92
CA HIS A 295 -10.45 -15.66 8.90
C HIS A 295 -10.88 -14.51 9.80
N MET A 296 -10.34 -14.39 11.01
CA MET A 296 -10.64 -13.28 11.92
C MET A 296 -10.25 -11.93 11.29
N ALA A 297 -9.05 -11.83 10.73
CA ALA A 297 -8.57 -10.59 10.13
C ALA A 297 -9.40 -10.19 8.89
N LEU A 298 -9.76 -11.14 8.03
CA LEU A 298 -10.57 -10.87 6.84
C LEU A 298 -12.02 -10.52 7.21
N ALA A 299 -12.64 -11.30 8.13
CA ALA A 299 -13.98 -11.04 8.61
C ALA A 299 -14.09 -9.66 9.29
N PHE A 300 -13.09 -9.26 10.09
CA PHE A 300 -13.03 -7.91 10.65
C PHE A 300 -13.07 -6.83 9.58
N VAL A 301 -12.22 -6.90 8.56
CA VAL A 301 -12.19 -5.90 7.48
C VAL A 301 -13.52 -5.90 6.72
N THR A 302 -13.99 -7.07 6.33
CA THR A 302 -15.19 -7.23 5.50
C THR A 302 -16.46 -6.82 6.24
N SER A 303 -16.54 -6.93 7.58
CA SER A 303 -17.71 -6.52 8.37
C SER A 303 -17.90 -5.00 8.47
N ARG A 304 -16.88 -4.20 8.14
CA ARG A 304 -16.99 -2.72 8.25
C ARG A 304 -17.96 -2.16 7.23
N LYS A 305 -18.93 -1.33 7.68
CA LYS A 305 -19.97 -0.74 6.83
C LYS A 305 -19.45 0.18 5.74
N PHE A 306 -18.28 0.78 5.94
CA PHE A 306 -17.60 1.62 4.95
C PHE A 306 -16.79 0.81 3.91
N VAL A 307 -16.63 -0.50 4.09
CA VAL A 307 -15.93 -1.39 3.15
C VAL A 307 -16.91 -1.91 2.11
N THR A 308 -16.71 -1.56 0.86
CA THR A 308 -17.46 -2.12 -0.27
C THR A 308 -16.95 -3.51 -0.62
N SER A 309 -15.62 -3.67 -0.72
CA SER A 309 -15.01 -4.96 -1.04
C SER A 309 -13.60 -5.08 -0.44
N THR A 310 -13.27 -6.25 0.06
CA THR A 310 -11.94 -6.55 0.62
C THR A 310 -11.09 -7.21 -0.46
N ILE A 311 -9.99 -6.53 -0.87
CA ILE A 311 -9.08 -7.05 -1.89
C ILE A 311 -8.16 -8.09 -1.28
N VAL A 312 -8.31 -9.32 -1.72
CA VAL A 312 -7.56 -10.48 -1.27
C VAL A 312 -6.64 -10.99 -2.40
N GLY A 313 -5.41 -11.31 -2.06
CA GLY A 313 -4.43 -11.89 -2.97
C GLY A 313 -3.80 -13.12 -2.36
N ALA A 314 -3.53 -14.11 -3.20
CA ALA A 314 -2.90 -15.37 -2.80
C ALA A 314 -1.76 -15.71 -3.76
N THR A 315 -0.80 -16.52 -3.29
CA THR A 315 0.28 -17.07 -4.12
C THR A 315 0.04 -18.54 -4.48
N SER A 316 -1.08 -19.12 -4.01
CA SER A 316 -1.55 -20.45 -4.40
C SER A 316 -3.07 -20.55 -4.31
N THR A 317 -3.66 -21.50 -5.03
CA THR A 317 -5.10 -21.81 -4.95
C THR A 317 -5.51 -22.26 -3.54
N ALA A 318 -4.67 -23.01 -2.84
CA ALA A 318 -4.95 -23.44 -1.46
C ALA A 318 -5.05 -22.24 -0.50
N GLN A 319 -4.16 -21.23 -0.63
CA GLN A 319 -4.29 -19.99 0.14
C GLN A 319 -5.58 -19.24 -0.21
N LEU A 320 -5.93 -19.20 -1.51
CA LEU A 320 -7.18 -18.57 -1.95
C LEU A 320 -8.40 -19.27 -1.39
N GLU A 321 -8.43 -20.61 -1.34
CA GLU A 321 -9.51 -21.36 -0.71
C GLU A 321 -9.68 -21.04 0.78
N THR A 322 -8.56 -20.99 1.52
CA THR A 322 -8.58 -20.53 2.93
C THR A 322 -9.17 -19.13 3.06
N ILE A 323 -8.73 -18.20 2.22
CA ILE A 323 -9.23 -16.82 2.20
C ILE A 323 -10.74 -16.78 1.91
N LEU A 324 -11.21 -17.54 0.91
CA LEU A 324 -12.60 -17.57 0.51
C LEU A 324 -13.51 -18.13 1.60
N ALA A 325 -13.03 -19.05 2.45
CA ALA A 325 -13.77 -19.57 3.57
C ALA A 325 -14.06 -18.53 4.67
N SER A 326 -13.31 -17.41 4.69
CA SER A 326 -13.53 -16.32 5.66
C SER A 326 -14.92 -15.68 5.58
N VAL A 327 -15.63 -15.81 4.45
CA VAL A 327 -17.01 -15.26 4.31
C VAL A 327 -18.05 -15.92 5.20
N GLU A 328 -17.72 -17.07 5.78
CA GLU A 328 -18.59 -17.79 6.71
C GLU A 328 -18.38 -17.34 8.16
N VAL A 329 -17.35 -16.52 8.43
CA VAL A 329 -17.03 -16.03 9.76
C VAL A 329 -17.67 -14.66 9.98
N THR A 330 -18.37 -14.53 11.10
CA THR A 330 -18.90 -13.25 11.58
C THR A 330 -18.10 -12.76 12.78
N ILE A 331 -18.01 -11.46 12.96
CA ILE A 331 -17.43 -10.83 14.14
C ILE A 331 -18.59 -10.39 15.05
N PRO A 332 -18.89 -11.11 16.13
CA PRO A 332 -19.92 -10.69 17.07
C PRO A 332 -19.44 -9.48 17.90
N PRO A 333 -20.36 -8.72 18.54
CA PRO A 333 -20.01 -7.49 19.24
C PRO A 333 -18.94 -7.67 20.33
N ASP A 334 -18.98 -8.74 21.09
CA ASP A 334 -18.01 -9.05 22.14
C ASP A 334 -16.60 -9.31 21.60
N LEU A 335 -16.50 -9.95 20.45
CA LEU A 335 -15.21 -10.12 19.75
C LEU A 335 -14.73 -8.78 19.15
N GLU A 336 -15.63 -7.96 18.61
CA GLU A 336 -15.31 -6.63 18.13
C GLU A 336 -14.74 -5.76 19.25
N ASP A 337 -15.38 -5.73 20.42
CA ASP A 337 -14.92 -5.00 21.61
C ASP A 337 -13.50 -5.44 22.02
N ARG A 338 -13.20 -6.73 21.96
CA ARG A 338 -11.86 -7.27 22.26
C ARG A 338 -10.83 -6.87 21.22
N ILE A 339 -11.19 -6.88 19.95
CA ILE A 339 -10.34 -6.38 18.85
C ILE A 339 -10.07 -4.90 19.06
N ASP A 340 -11.08 -4.11 19.43
CA ASP A 340 -10.95 -2.68 19.68
C ASP A 340 -10.08 -2.40 20.91
N ALA A 341 -10.18 -3.20 21.97
CA ALA A 341 -9.30 -3.09 23.14
C ALA A 341 -7.82 -3.28 22.78
N ILE A 342 -7.48 -4.23 21.91
CA ILE A 342 -6.12 -4.38 21.38
C ILE A 342 -5.71 -3.14 20.59
N HIS A 343 -6.60 -2.61 19.74
CA HIS A 343 -6.31 -1.41 18.95
C HIS A 343 -6.08 -0.18 19.82
N GLN A 344 -6.81 -0.01 20.91
CA GLN A 344 -6.61 1.12 21.83
C GLN A 344 -5.20 1.13 22.44
N VAL A 345 -4.62 -0.05 22.71
CA VAL A 345 -3.24 -0.18 23.20
C VAL A 345 -2.23 0.00 22.08
N HIS A 346 -2.52 -0.53 20.89
CA HIS A 346 -1.60 -0.58 19.75
C HIS A 346 -2.18 0.17 18.55
N GLN A 347 -2.34 1.51 18.67
CA GLN A 347 -2.97 2.33 17.63
C GLN A 347 -2.13 2.42 16.36
N ASN A 348 -2.63 1.82 15.27
CA ASN A 348 -2.04 1.89 13.93
C ASN A 348 -0.52 1.64 13.90
N PRO A 349 0.00 0.54 14.46
CA PRO A 349 1.45 0.34 14.57
C PRO A 349 2.13 0.15 13.20
N ALA A 350 1.38 -0.24 12.16
CA ALA A 350 1.86 -0.38 10.78
C ALA A 350 1.07 0.52 9.80
N PRO A 351 1.07 1.85 9.99
CA PRO A 351 0.38 2.76 9.09
C PRO A 351 0.99 2.69 7.69
N TRP A 352 0.24 3.16 6.69
CA TRP A 352 0.73 3.21 5.33
C TRP A 352 1.94 4.16 5.24
N GLY A 353 2.99 3.68 4.64
CA GLY A 353 4.23 4.41 4.40
C GLY A 353 5.41 3.44 4.48
N GLU A 354 6.22 3.37 3.45
CA GLU A 354 7.52 2.68 3.51
C GLU A 354 8.49 3.57 4.30
N PRO A 355 9.45 3.01 5.06
CA PRO A 355 10.54 3.79 5.62
C PRO A 355 11.26 4.54 4.50
N HIS A 356 11.66 5.78 4.74
CA HIS A 356 12.55 6.49 3.81
C HIS A 356 13.80 5.61 3.58
N GLY A 357 14.07 5.26 2.33
CA GLY A 357 15.26 4.52 1.94
C GLY A 357 15.00 3.24 1.15
N LEU A 358 13.77 2.75 1.06
CA LEU A 358 13.47 1.50 0.36
C LEU A 358 12.68 1.72 -0.95
N VAL A 359 13.13 2.61 -1.79
CA VAL A 359 13.22 2.34 -3.22
C VAL A 359 14.62 1.79 -3.40
N ALA A 360 14.78 0.50 -3.07
CA ALA A 360 16.00 -0.20 -3.30
C ALA A 360 16.27 -0.26 -4.79
N ASP A 361 17.50 0.01 -5.12
CA ASP A 361 18.18 -0.29 -6.38
C ASP A 361 17.71 0.48 -7.62
N GLU A 362 17.96 1.82 -7.60
CA GLU A 362 18.40 2.46 -8.83
C GLU A 362 19.65 3.28 -8.53
N PRO A 363 20.76 3.09 -9.28
CA PRO A 363 21.94 3.93 -9.18
C PRO A 363 21.74 5.25 -9.93
N SER A 364 20.62 5.92 -9.73
CA SER A 364 20.39 7.28 -10.20
C SER A 364 19.36 7.96 -9.29
N GLY A 365 19.91 8.63 -8.28
CA GLY A 365 19.13 9.35 -7.29
C GLY A 365 18.22 10.41 -7.85
N HIS A 366 16.94 10.27 -7.58
CA HIS A 366 16.03 11.39 -7.37
C HIS A 366 14.71 10.82 -6.87
N SER A 367 14.54 10.71 -5.56
CA SER A 367 13.21 10.66 -4.93
C SER A 367 12.51 12.00 -5.22
N PRO A 368 11.28 12.05 -5.73
CA PRO A 368 10.56 13.31 -5.89
C PRO A 368 10.26 14.05 -4.59
N TYR A 369 10.62 13.47 -3.46
CA TYR A 369 10.43 14.02 -2.11
C TYR A 369 11.75 14.43 -1.45
N ARG A 370 12.78 14.81 -2.22
CA ARG A 370 13.94 15.51 -1.65
C ARG A 370 13.51 16.90 -1.22
N THR A 371 13.44 17.12 0.08
CA THR A 371 13.42 18.47 0.66
C THR A 371 14.56 19.28 0.06
N ALA A 372 14.22 20.40 -0.58
CA ALA A 372 15.18 21.40 -0.97
C ALA A 372 15.75 22.03 0.32
N ASN A 373 16.84 21.49 0.80
CA ASN A 373 17.90 22.18 1.55
C ASN A 373 18.95 21.13 1.93
N HIS A 374 20.01 21.08 1.13
CA HIS A 374 21.39 21.10 1.63
C HIS A 374 22.32 21.15 0.43
N ARG A 375 22.92 22.30 0.27
CA ARG A 375 24.20 22.42 -0.44
C ARG A 375 25.24 21.62 0.35
N GLY A 376 25.90 20.71 -0.34
CA GLY A 376 27.16 20.07 0.01
C GLY A 376 27.35 19.76 1.49
N ASN A 377 27.06 18.50 1.87
CA ASN A 377 27.85 17.90 2.96
C ASN A 377 27.93 16.38 2.76
N THR A 378 29.14 15.85 2.90
CA THR A 378 29.47 14.47 3.19
C THR A 378 28.48 13.88 4.19
N MET A 379 28.16 12.58 4.11
CA MET A 379 27.28 11.86 5.06
C MET A 379 27.56 12.33 6.48
N ALA A 380 26.57 12.92 7.12
CA ALA A 380 26.71 13.35 8.50
C ALA A 380 26.83 12.09 9.37
N SER A 381 27.96 11.93 10.04
CA SER A 381 28.22 10.84 10.96
C SER A 381 27.05 10.69 11.94
N ARG A 382 26.66 9.45 12.26
CA ARG A 382 25.58 9.16 13.21
C ARG A 382 25.97 9.55 14.63
N TYR A 383 27.23 9.40 14.96
CA TYR A 383 27.73 9.72 16.29
C TYR A 383 28.41 11.09 16.31
N ALA A 384 28.28 11.79 17.43
CA ALA A 384 28.89 13.09 17.65
C ALA A 384 29.40 13.19 19.09
N VAL A 385 30.21 14.21 19.36
CA VAL A 385 30.77 14.46 20.67
C VAL A 385 30.23 15.74 21.28
N ARG A 386 29.94 15.74 22.56
CA ARG A 386 29.45 16.89 23.34
C ARG A 386 30.32 17.08 24.56
N ARG A 387 30.70 18.33 24.83
CA ARG A 387 31.40 18.68 26.07
C ARG A 387 30.40 18.84 27.21
N GLU A 388 30.67 18.21 28.33
CA GLU A 388 29.86 18.28 29.53
C GLU A 388 30.34 19.42 30.47
N ASP A 389 29.50 19.79 31.44
CA ASP A 389 29.79 20.90 32.39
C ASP A 389 31.02 20.66 33.28
N ASP A 390 31.36 19.39 33.52
CA ASP A 390 32.55 18.99 34.26
C ASP A 390 33.85 19.01 33.45
N GLY A 391 33.76 19.38 32.19
CA GLY A 391 34.90 19.50 31.27
C GLY A 391 35.26 18.21 30.55
N THR A 392 34.57 17.09 30.81
CA THR A 392 34.70 15.84 30.08
C THR A 392 33.87 15.86 28.77
N TRP A 393 33.97 14.80 27.95
CA TRP A 393 33.26 14.67 26.71
C TRP A 393 32.44 13.38 26.67
N THR A 394 31.25 13.47 26.06
CA THR A 394 30.34 12.36 25.85
C THR A 394 30.19 12.10 24.34
N VAL A 395 30.30 10.84 23.92
CA VAL A 395 29.89 10.41 22.59
C VAL A 395 28.39 10.12 22.62
N TYR A 396 27.62 10.74 21.75
CA TYR A 396 26.18 10.56 21.72
C TYR A 396 25.68 10.23 20.31
N ASP A 397 24.59 9.46 20.23
CA ASP A 397 23.88 9.16 18.99
C ASP A 397 22.97 10.35 18.64
N ARG A 398 23.20 10.98 17.48
CA ARG A 398 22.42 12.14 16.99
C ARG A 398 20.96 11.84 16.75
N ALA A 399 20.59 10.56 16.55
CA ALA A 399 19.21 10.18 16.32
C ALA A 399 18.39 10.12 17.61
N THR A 400 19.04 9.80 18.74
CA THR A 400 18.38 9.63 20.03
C THR A 400 18.74 10.70 21.05
N ASP A 401 19.79 11.47 20.81
CA ASP A 401 20.44 12.43 21.72
C ASP A 401 20.92 11.78 23.06
N MET A 402 21.07 10.46 23.08
CA MET A 402 21.52 9.68 24.23
C MET A 402 23.01 9.32 24.09
N PRO A 403 23.72 9.14 25.20
CA PRO A 403 25.10 8.62 25.17
C PRO A 403 25.15 7.31 24.36
N ALA A 404 26.14 7.20 23.47
CA ALA A 404 26.43 5.96 22.77
C ALA A 404 26.78 4.87 23.77
N VAL A 405 26.41 3.62 23.49
CA VAL A 405 26.68 2.48 24.40
C VAL A 405 27.47 1.43 23.63
N ILE A 406 28.64 1.04 24.17
CA ILE A 406 29.49 -0.04 23.66
C ILE A 406 29.59 -1.11 24.75
N ASN A 407 29.18 -2.34 24.46
CA ASN A 407 29.16 -3.47 25.39
C ASN A 407 28.50 -3.11 26.75
N ASP A 408 27.34 -2.49 26.70
CA ASP A 408 26.54 -2.00 27.83
C ASP A 408 27.22 -0.87 28.66
N ILE A 409 28.30 -0.26 28.15
CA ILE A 409 29.00 0.85 28.81
C ILE A 409 28.67 2.16 28.05
N PRO A 410 28.03 3.15 28.71
CA PRO A 410 27.84 4.47 28.13
C PRO A 410 29.16 5.18 27.87
N GLN A 411 29.32 5.78 26.72
CA GLN A 411 30.54 6.48 26.29
C GLN A 411 30.55 7.92 26.81
N ILE A 412 30.78 8.08 28.10
CA ILE A 412 30.82 9.36 28.85
C ILE A 412 32.14 9.52 29.60
N GLY A 413 32.50 10.75 29.93
CA GLY A 413 33.67 11.03 30.75
C GLY A 413 35.02 10.94 30.01
N HIS A 414 35.02 11.00 28.70
CA HIS A 414 36.22 10.92 27.85
C HIS A 414 36.99 12.23 27.80
N SER A 415 38.27 12.16 27.38
CA SER A 415 38.96 13.33 26.82
C SER A 415 38.33 13.71 25.44
N GLU A 416 38.61 14.92 24.96
CA GLU A 416 38.11 15.33 23.63
C GLU A 416 38.63 14.44 22.50
N GLU A 417 39.90 14.03 22.58
CA GLU A 417 40.56 13.19 21.58
C GLU A 417 39.93 11.79 21.58
N ASP A 418 39.81 11.15 22.75
CA ASP A 418 39.23 9.82 22.88
C ASP A 418 37.77 9.80 22.45
N ALA A 419 36.96 10.81 22.79
CA ALA A 419 35.57 10.89 22.39
C ALA A 419 35.43 10.98 20.86
N ARG A 420 36.29 11.76 20.19
CA ARG A 420 36.28 11.88 18.71
C ARG A 420 36.68 10.58 18.02
N ASP A 421 37.65 9.86 18.59
CA ASP A 421 38.10 8.58 18.06
C ASP A 421 37.00 7.52 18.21
N VAL A 422 36.38 7.41 19.37
CA VAL A 422 35.24 6.51 19.62
C VAL A 422 34.05 6.82 18.69
N ALA A 423 33.73 8.10 18.47
CA ALA A 423 32.65 8.49 17.56
C ALA A 423 32.95 8.05 16.12
N ARG A 424 34.20 8.18 15.67
CA ARG A 424 34.63 7.75 14.32
C ARG A 424 34.60 6.23 14.19
N GLU A 425 35.11 5.47 15.16
CA GLU A 425 35.05 4.01 15.14
C GLU A 425 33.62 3.47 15.11
N LEU A 426 32.70 4.09 15.84
CA LEU A 426 31.27 3.72 15.80
C LEU A 426 30.63 4.03 14.45
N ASP A 427 31.00 5.13 13.78
CA ASP A 427 30.52 5.43 12.45
C ASP A 427 31.12 4.50 11.38
N GLU A 428 32.39 4.09 11.53
CA GLU A 428 33.07 3.13 10.64
C GLU A 428 32.46 1.73 10.77
N LEU A 429 32.17 1.25 11.99
CA LEU A 429 31.50 -0.03 12.22
C LEU A 429 30.09 -0.09 11.61
N LEU A 430 29.38 1.03 11.54
CA LEU A 430 28.10 1.11 10.85
C LEU A 430 28.26 1.12 9.32
N GLY A 431 29.41 1.62 8.81
CA GLY A 431 29.71 1.63 7.40
C GLY A 431 30.13 0.25 6.86
N ASP A 432 30.74 -0.58 7.69
CA ASP A 432 31.18 -1.94 7.32
C ASP A 432 30.01 -2.95 7.35
N ASP A 433 29.04 -2.78 8.23
CA ASP A 433 27.81 -3.59 8.25
C ASP A 433 26.91 -3.37 7.02
N GLU A 434 27.09 -2.28 6.29
CA GLU A 434 26.37 -2.02 5.02
C GLU A 434 27.08 -2.61 3.79
N GLN A 435 28.28 -3.19 3.93
CA GLN A 435 29.05 -3.78 2.81
C GLN A 435 29.07 -5.32 2.78
N GLU A 436 28.58 -6.00 3.82
CA GLU A 436 28.54 -7.47 3.91
C GLU A 436 27.13 -8.11 3.85
N GLU A 437 26.07 -7.35 3.48
CA GLU A 437 24.74 -7.94 3.22
C GLU A 437 24.25 -7.76 1.76
#